data_ff77f9faa7e64b01ebe0da394db5e557
#
_entry.id   ff77f9faa7e64b01ebe0da394db5e557
#
_cell.length_a   1.000
_cell.length_b   1.000
_cell.length_c   1.000
_cell.angle_alpha   90.00
_cell.angle_beta   90.00
_cell.angle_gamma   90.00
#
_symmetry.space_group_name_H-M   'P 1'
#
loop_
_entity.id
_entity.type
_entity.pdbx_description
1 polymer ?
#
loop_
_entity_poly.entity_id
_entity_poly.type
_entity_poly.pdbx_seq_one_letter_code
_entity_poly.pdbx_strand_id
1 'polypeptide(L)'
;MDPLMEAAVISQQTDNIGFVLTGSTTFQEPFNTARQFKTLDIMSRGRAGWNAVTTSDQLVAANYGKSVADRPERYQRAHESIQIVQSLWGSWEKDAWIKDQESGRFVDPRKLRSVNLGGEYVASRGPLALPPSEQGQPVIFTSGGPSPHLLEIAGRYASGFITEVWTIDEARASRTALRKAAEDAGRDPDDVKFIVGIMTTVTPTVREGLDRRMALSGDVIEARLPHLSAMIGVSISPRDIDVPLTAEQLAAAHPSPQDPRSEIAIKVAREGWSPRDILAHGVIDYHPVTVGPGSVHADHMQTWFEAGAADGFWMSPDVYEDGVDAFVDEVVPILRERGLYPKDYVGSTLRENLGVPDQYGLGDWLS
;
A
#
# COMPACT_ATOMS: atom_id res chain seq x y z
N MET A 1 -3.20 16.82 7.54
CA MET A 1 -4.45 17.25 6.84
C MET A 1 -5.31 16.02 6.57
N ASP A 2 -6.58 16.22 6.21
CA ASP A 2 -7.45 15.10 5.79
C ASP A 2 -7.04 14.68 4.36
N PRO A 3 -6.69 13.39 4.12
CA PRO A 3 -6.17 12.95 2.82
C PRO A 3 -7.16 13.13 1.67
N LEU A 4 -8.47 13.00 1.92
CA LEU A 4 -9.49 13.21 0.89
C LEU A 4 -9.58 14.66 0.44
N MET A 5 -9.48 15.60 1.39
CA MET A 5 -9.49 17.04 1.09
C MET A 5 -8.23 17.44 0.33
N GLU A 6 -7.10 16.92 0.73
CA GLU A 6 -5.80 17.15 0.09
C GLU A 6 -5.81 16.64 -1.36
N ALA A 7 -6.22 15.38 -1.56
CA ALA A 7 -6.33 14.79 -2.89
C ALA A 7 -7.36 15.51 -3.78
N ALA A 8 -8.46 16.00 -3.22
CA ALA A 8 -9.43 16.78 -3.98
C ALA A 8 -8.81 18.05 -4.59
N VAL A 9 -7.94 18.73 -3.83
CA VAL A 9 -7.22 19.93 -4.33
C VAL A 9 -6.16 19.53 -5.37
N ILE A 10 -5.32 18.54 -5.06
CA ILE A 10 -4.22 18.11 -5.94
C ILE A 10 -4.77 17.52 -7.25
N SER A 11 -5.90 16.83 -7.21
CA SER A 11 -6.51 16.24 -8.40
C SER A 11 -6.94 17.29 -9.45
N GLN A 12 -7.15 18.54 -9.05
CA GLN A 12 -7.49 19.64 -9.96
C GLN A 12 -6.25 20.33 -10.54
N GLN A 13 -5.06 20.01 -10.03
CA GLN A 13 -3.77 20.56 -10.47
C GLN A 13 -2.94 19.54 -11.25
N THR A 14 -3.47 18.32 -11.43
CA THR A 14 -2.77 17.20 -12.08
C THR A 14 -3.71 16.50 -13.04
N ASP A 15 -3.17 15.93 -14.13
CA ASP A 15 -3.98 15.28 -15.16
C ASP A 15 -3.93 13.76 -15.14
N ASN A 16 -2.82 13.16 -14.67
CA ASN A 16 -2.57 11.71 -14.84
C ASN A 16 -2.38 10.93 -13.54
N ILE A 17 -1.78 11.54 -12.51
CA ILE A 17 -1.49 10.84 -11.26
C ILE A 17 -2.75 10.27 -10.60
N GLY A 18 -2.69 9.01 -10.17
CA GLY A 18 -3.74 8.34 -9.42
C GLY A 18 -3.64 8.61 -7.91
N PHE A 19 -4.77 8.53 -7.23
CA PHE A 19 -4.92 8.81 -5.80
C PHE A 19 -5.48 7.59 -5.08
N VAL A 20 -4.67 6.90 -4.28
CA VAL A 20 -5.13 5.80 -3.43
C VAL A 20 -5.06 6.25 -1.98
N LEU A 21 -6.21 6.46 -1.36
CA LEU A 21 -6.33 7.05 -0.03
C LEU A 21 -6.86 6.06 0.98
N THR A 22 -6.32 6.10 2.19
CA THR A 22 -6.75 5.21 3.27
C THR A 22 -8.08 5.64 3.87
N GLY A 23 -9.00 4.69 3.98
CA GLY A 23 -10.26 4.83 4.70
C GLY A 23 -10.56 3.59 5.53
N SER A 24 -10.84 3.80 6.84
CA SER A 24 -11.05 2.71 7.78
C SER A 24 -12.41 2.04 7.60
N THR A 25 -12.45 0.73 7.41
CA THR A 25 -13.68 -0.06 7.46
C THR A 25 -14.21 -0.23 8.89
N THR A 26 -13.36 -0.01 9.89
CA THR A 26 -13.70 -0.17 11.31
C THR A 26 -14.54 0.98 11.86
N PHE A 27 -14.21 2.22 11.47
CA PHE A 27 -14.79 3.42 12.10
C PHE A 27 -15.64 4.27 11.16
N GLN A 28 -15.56 4.08 9.84
CA GLN A 28 -16.34 4.83 8.87
C GLN A 28 -17.60 4.06 8.46
N GLU A 29 -18.68 4.81 8.22
CA GLU A 29 -19.92 4.24 7.69
C GLU A 29 -19.82 4.04 6.16
N PRO A 30 -20.19 2.85 5.62
CA PRO A 30 -20.01 2.50 4.21
C PRO A 30 -20.63 3.51 3.23
N PHE A 31 -21.81 4.05 3.55
CA PHE A 31 -22.47 5.04 2.70
C PHE A 31 -21.65 6.34 2.58
N ASN A 32 -21.04 6.81 3.67
CA ASN A 32 -20.20 8.00 3.64
C ASN A 32 -18.90 7.73 2.87
N THR A 33 -18.27 6.59 3.09
CA THR A 33 -17.08 6.14 2.36
C THR A 33 -17.39 6.07 0.86
N ALA A 34 -18.48 5.41 0.47
CA ALA A 34 -18.88 5.29 -0.93
C ALA A 34 -19.06 6.66 -1.58
N ARG A 35 -19.77 7.58 -0.92
CA ARG A 35 -20.02 8.92 -1.43
C ARG A 35 -18.73 9.75 -1.57
N GLN A 36 -17.86 9.72 -0.57
CA GLN A 36 -16.62 10.51 -0.55
C GLN A 36 -15.66 10.06 -1.65
N PHE A 37 -15.37 8.77 -1.72
CA PHE A 37 -14.45 8.22 -2.74
C PHE A 37 -15.03 8.34 -4.15
N LYS A 38 -16.33 8.17 -4.32
CA LYS A 38 -17.00 8.38 -5.62
C LYS A 38 -16.95 9.83 -6.06
N THR A 39 -17.09 10.77 -5.13
CA THR A 39 -16.96 12.21 -5.42
C THR A 39 -15.55 12.52 -5.91
N LEU A 40 -14.52 12.05 -5.20
CA LEU A 40 -13.13 12.23 -5.61
C LEU A 40 -12.85 11.60 -6.98
N ASP A 41 -13.40 10.42 -7.22
CA ASP A 41 -13.24 9.69 -8.48
C ASP A 41 -13.79 10.46 -9.68
N ILE A 42 -15.00 11.04 -9.54
CA ILE A 42 -15.58 11.91 -10.55
C ILE A 42 -14.76 13.19 -10.73
N MET A 43 -14.36 13.84 -9.63
CA MET A 43 -13.57 15.08 -9.68
C MET A 43 -12.19 14.87 -10.33
N SER A 44 -11.57 13.73 -10.09
CA SER A 44 -10.28 13.35 -10.67
C SER A 44 -10.38 12.66 -12.03
N ARG A 45 -11.58 12.54 -12.61
CA ARG A 45 -11.83 11.86 -13.90
C ARG A 45 -11.35 10.40 -13.91
N GLY A 46 -11.77 9.63 -12.89
CA GLY A 46 -11.46 8.20 -12.83
C GLY A 46 -10.05 7.87 -12.32
N ARG A 47 -9.48 8.71 -11.44
CA ARG A 47 -8.13 8.49 -10.92
C ARG A 47 -8.10 8.18 -9.41
N ALA A 48 -9.24 7.94 -8.78
CA ALA A 48 -9.31 7.66 -7.35
C ALA A 48 -9.38 6.17 -7.02
N GLY A 49 -8.78 5.81 -5.90
CA GLY A 49 -8.85 4.50 -5.26
C GLY A 49 -8.98 4.62 -3.74
N TRP A 50 -9.54 3.60 -3.15
CA TRP A 50 -9.75 3.45 -1.71
C TRP A 50 -8.86 2.34 -1.16
N ASN A 51 -7.92 2.66 -0.27
CA ASN A 51 -7.21 1.68 0.53
C ASN A 51 -8.06 1.33 1.75
N ALA A 52 -8.76 0.20 1.67
CA ALA A 52 -9.66 -0.30 2.70
C ALA A 52 -8.87 -1.00 3.80
N VAL A 53 -8.79 -0.40 4.99
CA VAL A 53 -8.00 -0.94 6.09
C VAL A 53 -8.85 -1.29 7.31
N THR A 54 -8.43 -2.32 8.04
CA THR A 54 -8.97 -2.68 9.35
C THR A 54 -8.11 -2.06 10.44
N THR A 55 -8.57 -0.95 11.02
CA THR A 55 -7.83 -0.29 12.09
C THR A 55 -7.80 -1.15 13.36
N SER A 56 -6.60 -1.36 13.92
CA SER A 56 -6.39 -2.18 15.14
C SER A 56 -5.67 -1.44 16.26
N ASP A 57 -5.43 -0.15 16.11
CA ASP A 57 -4.76 0.68 17.11
C ASP A 57 -5.79 1.23 18.12
N GLN A 58 -5.55 1.00 19.41
CA GLN A 58 -6.41 1.45 20.51
C GLN A 58 -6.42 2.97 20.67
N LEU A 59 -5.30 3.65 20.41
CA LEU A 59 -5.23 5.10 20.47
C LEU A 59 -6.04 5.74 19.34
N VAL A 60 -6.02 5.13 18.16
CA VAL A 60 -6.88 5.55 17.03
C VAL A 60 -8.35 5.32 17.38
N ALA A 61 -8.72 4.16 17.94
CA ALA A 61 -10.09 3.85 18.35
C ALA A 61 -10.63 4.85 19.40
N ALA A 62 -9.78 5.27 20.31
CA ALA A 62 -10.15 6.25 21.33
C ALA A 62 -10.59 7.61 20.74
N ASN A 63 -10.07 8.03 19.57
CA ASN A 63 -10.53 9.23 18.89
C ASN A 63 -11.98 9.14 18.40
N TYR A 64 -12.50 7.91 18.24
CA TYR A 64 -13.89 7.66 17.89
C TYR A 64 -14.76 7.30 19.10
N GLY A 65 -14.22 7.39 20.32
CA GLY A 65 -14.92 6.99 21.55
C GLY A 65 -15.25 5.49 21.60
N LYS A 66 -14.44 4.66 20.94
CA LYS A 66 -14.62 3.22 20.80
C LYS A 66 -13.39 2.45 21.29
N SER A 67 -13.58 1.16 21.56
CA SER A 67 -12.50 0.18 21.71
C SER A 67 -12.30 -0.56 20.39
N VAL A 68 -11.12 -1.14 20.21
CA VAL A 68 -10.85 -2.04 19.06
C VAL A 68 -11.54 -3.37 19.32
N ALA A 69 -12.37 -3.80 18.40
CA ALA A 69 -12.97 -5.13 18.39
C ALA A 69 -11.89 -6.21 18.15
N ASP A 70 -12.23 -7.46 18.41
CA ASP A 70 -11.33 -8.58 18.12
C ASP A 70 -11.07 -8.71 16.60
N ARG A 71 -10.11 -9.55 16.26
CA ARG A 71 -9.67 -9.67 14.86
C ARG A 71 -10.76 -10.24 13.94
N PRO A 72 -11.49 -11.32 14.28
CA PRO A 72 -12.57 -11.85 13.48
C PRO A 72 -13.66 -10.82 13.19
N GLU A 73 -14.13 -10.11 14.22
CA GLU A 73 -15.16 -9.06 14.08
C GLU A 73 -14.72 -7.96 13.12
N ARG A 74 -13.47 -7.46 13.25
CA ARG A 74 -12.95 -6.42 12.36
C ARG A 74 -12.93 -6.84 10.90
N TYR A 75 -12.53 -8.08 10.61
CA TYR A 75 -12.47 -8.58 9.24
C TYR A 75 -13.86 -8.86 8.67
N GLN A 76 -14.80 -9.37 9.48
CA GLN A 76 -16.19 -9.53 9.05
C GLN A 76 -16.83 -8.19 8.73
N ARG A 77 -16.66 -7.20 9.61
CA ARG A 77 -17.12 -5.82 9.35
C ARG A 77 -16.48 -5.23 8.08
N ALA A 78 -15.19 -5.49 7.86
CA ALA A 78 -14.50 -5.03 6.64
C ALA A 78 -15.10 -5.65 5.38
N HIS A 79 -15.36 -6.94 5.39
CA HIS A 79 -16.02 -7.65 4.30
C HIS A 79 -17.38 -7.02 3.96
N GLU A 80 -18.26 -6.87 4.95
CA GLU A 80 -19.57 -6.25 4.78
C GLU A 80 -19.47 -4.79 4.28
N SER A 81 -18.53 -4.02 4.84
CA SER A 81 -18.30 -2.62 4.46
C SER A 81 -17.86 -2.50 3.01
N ILE A 82 -16.89 -3.31 2.56
CA ILE A 82 -16.39 -3.28 1.19
C ILE A 82 -17.48 -3.71 0.21
N GLN A 83 -18.21 -4.77 0.53
CA GLN A 83 -19.31 -5.25 -0.30
C GLN A 83 -20.40 -4.17 -0.48
N ILE A 84 -20.77 -3.48 0.59
CA ILE A 84 -21.75 -2.38 0.52
C ILE A 84 -21.20 -1.20 -0.29
N VAL A 85 -19.95 -0.80 -0.07
CA VAL A 85 -19.31 0.32 -0.81
C VAL A 85 -19.27 0.04 -2.31
N GLN A 86 -18.79 -1.14 -2.71
CA GLN A 86 -18.78 -1.53 -4.13
C GLN A 86 -20.17 -1.58 -4.73
N SER A 87 -21.16 -2.12 -4.00
CA SER A 87 -22.55 -2.17 -4.45
C SER A 87 -23.14 -0.77 -4.63
N LEU A 88 -22.82 0.16 -3.74
CA LEU A 88 -23.22 1.56 -3.87
C LEU A 88 -22.59 2.22 -5.11
N TRP A 89 -21.32 1.98 -5.38
CA TRP A 89 -20.65 2.47 -6.59
C TRP A 89 -21.22 1.86 -7.87
N GLY A 90 -21.61 0.58 -7.82
CA GLY A 90 -22.22 -0.15 -8.92
C GLY A 90 -23.73 0.04 -9.06
N SER A 91 -24.37 0.84 -8.21
CA SER A 91 -25.83 1.04 -8.22
C SER A 91 -26.35 1.77 -9.47
N TRP A 92 -25.49 2.30 -10.32
CA TRP A 92 -25.76 2.85 -11.64
C TRP A 92 -25.10 1.99 -12.71
N GLU A 93 -25.86 1.58 -13.73
CA GLU A 93 -25.31 0.98 -14.94
C GLU A 93 -24.52 2.05 -15.75
N LYS A 94 -23.58 1.61 -16.59
CA LYS A 94 -22.67 2.48 -17.35
C LYS A 94 -23.39 3.59 -18.11
N ASP A 95 -24.53 3.28 -18.71
CA ASP A 95 -25.32 4.17 -19.57
C ASP A 95 -26.60 4.70 -18.88
N ALA A 96 -26.67 4.60 -17.56
CA ALA A 96 -27.79 5.15 -16.78
C ALA A 96 -27.85 6.68 -16.84
N TRP A 97 -26.72 7.34 -17.00
CA TRP A 97 -26.62 8.80 -17.02
C TRP A 97 -26.79 9.39 -18.43
N ILE A 98 -28.02 9.77 -18.78
CA ILE A 98 -28.42 10.18 -20.14
C ILE A 98 -27.93 11.59 -20.47
N LYS A 99 -28.09 12.56 -19.58
CA LYS A 99 -27.73 14.01 -19.76
C LYS A 99 -28.40 14.67 -20.97
N ASP A 100 -29.56 14.20 -21.39
CA ASP A 100 -30.26 14.77 -22.55
C ASP A 100 -31.00 16.05 -22.14
N GLN A 101 -30.46 17.18 -22.56
CA GLN A 101 -31.01 18.50 -22.26
C GLN A 101 -32.26 18.82 -23.12
N GLU A 102 -32.36 18.25 -24.34
CA GLU A 102 -33.48 18.53 -25.24
C GLU A 102 -34.76 17.88 -24.75
N SER A 103 -34.69 16.61 -24.34
CA SER A 103 -35.84 15.87 -23.80
C SER A 103 -36.06 16.08 -22.30
N GLY A 104 -35.13 16.75 -21.61
CA GLY A 104 -35.11 16.90 -20.15
C GLY A 104 -34.83 15.60 -19.39
N ARG A 105 -34.35 14.56 -20.06
CA ARG A 105 -34.03 13.26 -19.45
C ARG A 105 -32.62 13.25 -18.89
N PHE A 106 -32.52 13.29 -17.59
CA PHE A 106 -31.23 13.31 -16.90
C PHE A 106 -30.69 11.89 -16.66
N VAL A 107 -31.54 10.96 -16.31
CA VAL A 107 -31.19 9.58 -15.94
C VAL A 107 -32.24 8.59 -16.43
N ASP A 108 -31.84 7.34 -16.71
CA ASP A 108 -32.77 6.22 -16.90
C ASP A 108 -32.99 5.52 -15.54
N PRO A 109 -34.16 5.71 -14.89
CA PRO A 109 -34.40 5.11 -13.57
C PRO A 109 -34.45 3.58 -13.58
N ARG A 110 -34.62 2.94 -14.75
CA ARG A 110 -34.60 1.48 -14.88
C ARG A 110 -33.20 0.90 -14.74
N LYS A 111 -32.18 1.74 -14.87
CA LYS A 111 -30.76 1.42 -14.77
C LYS A 111 -30.12 1.82 -13.43
N LEU A 112 -30.96 2.18 -12.46
CA LEU A 112 -30.57 2.40 -11.08
C LEU A 112 -31.05 1.23 -10.22
N ARG A 113 -30.15 0.72 -9.38
CA ARG A 113 -30.45 -0.43 -8.51
C ARG A 113 -30.34 -0.02 -7.05
N SER A 114 -31.36 -0.33 -6.27
CA SER A 114 -31.25 -0.29 -4.81
C SER A 114 -30.36 -1.43 -4.36
N VAL A 115 -29.43 -1.15 -3.47
CA VAL A 115 -28.45 -2.12 -2.95
C VAL A 115 -29.11 -3.07 -1.95
N ASN A 116 -29.85 -2.51 -0.96
CA ASN A 116 -30.56 -3.25 0.09
C ASN A 116 -29.72 -4.33 0.79
N LEU A 117 -28.44 -4.07 1.01
CA LEU A 117 -27.55 -4.98 1.72
C LEU A 117 -27.53 -4.66 3.20
N GLY A 118 -27.56 -5.70 4.03
CA GLY A 118 -27.41 -5.61 5.47
C GLY A 118 -26.69 -6.85 5.98
N GLY A 119 -25.63 -6.65 6.75
CA GLY A 119 -24.90 -7.65 7.49
C GLY A 119 -25.16 -7.52 8.98
N GLU A 120 -24.28 -8.12 9.76
CA GLU A 120 -24.30 -8.05 11.23
C GLU A 120 -23.85 -6.67 11.74
N TYR A 121 -22.90 -6.04 11.03
CA TYR A 121 -22.23 -4.82 11.51
C TYR A 121 -22.64 -3.56 10.76
N VAL A 122 -22.97 -3.66 9.50
CA VAL A 122 -23.31 -2.50 8.65
C VAL A 122 -24.41 -2.83 7.63
N ALA A 123 -25.16 -1.78 7.22
CA ALA A 123 -26.22 -1.91 6.23
C ALA A 123 -26.33 -0.64 5.37
N SER A 124 -26.82 -0.79 4.14
CA SER A 124 -27.20 0.34 3.29
C SER A 124 -28.30 -0.02 2.31
N ARG A 125 -29.22 0.91 2.12
CA ARG A 125 -30.30 0.76 1.14
C ARG A 125 -29.87 1.12 -0.28
N GLY A 126 -29.07 2.19 -0.46
CA GLY A 126 -28.78 2.73 -1.79
C GLY A 126 -30.04 3.21 -2.55
N PRO A 127 -29.95 3.51 -3.83
CA PRO A 127 -28.71 3.66 -4.59
C PRO A 127 -27.86 4.85 -4.11
N LEU A 128 -26.60 4.90 -4.55
CA LEU A 128 -25.79 6.10 -4.37
C LEU A 128 -26.31 7.19 -5.32
N ALA A 129 -26.43 8.42 -4.87
CA ALA A 129 -26.90 9.55 -5.69
C ALA A 129 -25.78 10.19 -6.54
N LEU A 130 -24.86 9.36 -7.06
CA LEU A 130 -23.73 9.77 -7.89
C LEU A 130 -23.56 8.80 -9.06
N PRO A 131 -23.32 9.30 -10.29
CA PRO A 131 -23.13 8.48 -11.48
C PRO A 131 -21.77 7.78 -11.47
N PRO A 132 -21.53 6.84 -12.39
CA PRO A 132 -20.20 6.29 -12.61
C PRO A 132 -19.23 7.35 -13.14
N SER A 133 -17.96 7.19 -12.82
CA SER A 133 -16.84 7.94 -13.40
C SER A 133 -16.38 7.28 -14.70
N GLU A 134 -15.29 7.79 -15.28
CA GLU A 134 -14.67 7.24 -16.48
C GLU A 134 -14.20 5.77 -16.30
N GLN A 135 -13.69 5.41 -15.13
CA GLN A 135 -13.32 4.02 -14.78
C GLN A 135 -14.49 3.20 -14.17
N GLY A 136 -15.67 3.80 -14.08
CA GLY A 136 -16.83 3.20 -13.43
C GLY A 136 -16.79 3.31 -11.91
N GLN A 137 -16.04 2.46 -11.25
CA GLN A 137 -15.88 2.44 -9.80
C GLN A 137 -14.44 2.78 -9.39
N PRO A 138 -14.23 3.51 -8.26
CA PRO A 138 -12.91 3.66 -7.67
C PRO A 138 -12.20 2.32 -7.51
N VAL A 139 -10.89 2.32 -7.65
CA VAL A 139 -10.07 1.13 -7.41
C VAL A 139 -10.05 0.81 -5.92
N ILE A 140 -10.07 -0.47 -5.54
CA ILE A 140 -9.89 -0.89 -4.16
C ILE A 140 -8.48 -1.40 -3.95
N PHE A 141 -7.83 -0.88 -2.93
CA PHE A 141 -6.59 -1.40 -2.36
C PHE A 141 -6.88 -1.94 -0.95
N THR A 142 -6.05 -2.84 -0.49
CA THR A 142 -5.93 -3.21 0.91
C THR A 142 -4.46 -3.20 1.33
N SER A 143 -4.18 -3.04 2.62
CA SER A 143 -2.80 -2.99 3.10
C SER A 143 -2.62 -3.67 4.46
N GLY A 144 -1.45 -4.25 4.66
CA GLY A 144 -1.03 -4.89 5.90
C GLY A 144 -0.25 -6.18 5.69
N GLY A 145 0.13 -6.84 6.79
CA GLY A 145 0.82 -8.13 6.75
C GLY A 145 -0.04 -9.21 6.06
N PRO A 146 0.55 -10.15 5.32
CA PRO A 146 -0.14 -11.11 4.45
C PRO A 146 -0.84 -12.23 5.24
N SER A 147 -1.78 -11.87 6.12
CA SER A 147 -2.56 -12.84 6.88
C SER A 147 -3.66 -13.49 6.01
N PRO A 148 -4.08 -14.73 6.29
CA PRO A 148 -5.11 -15.42 5.51
C PRO A 148 -6.39 -14.60 5.32
N HIS A 149 -6.89 -13.95 6.38
CA HIS A 149 -8.10 -13.11 6.30
C HIS A 149 -7.92 -11.91 5.39
N LEU A 150 -6.75 -11.25 5.45
CA LEU A 150 -6.49 -10.09 4.60
C LEU A 150 -6.28 -10.48 3.15
N LEU A 151 -5.59 -11.61 2.90
CA LEU A 151 -5.41 -12.15 1.55
C LEU A 151 -6.75 -12.56 0.92
N GLU A 152 -7.67 -13.13 1.70
CA GLU A 152 -9.03 -13.45 1.23
C GLU A 152 -9.79 -12.18 0.80
N ILE A 153 -9.80 -11.13 1.63
CA ILE A 153 -10.42 -9.84 1.30
C ILE A 153 -9.74 -9.22 0.08
N ALA A 154 -8.41 -9.20 0.04
CA ALA A 154 -7.66 -8.66 -1.09
C ALA A 154 -7.97 -9.42 -2.39
N GLY A 155 -7.93 -10.75 -2.37
CA GLY A 155 -8.25 -11.60 -3.51
C GLY A 155 -9.66 -11.34 -4.03
N ARG A 156 -10.64 -11.19 -3.14
CA ARG A 156 -12.03 -10.99 -3.51
C ARG A 156 -12.33 -9.59 -4.06
N TYR A 157 -11.72 -8.53 -3.52
CA TYR A 157 -12.16 -7.16 -3.79
C TYR A 157 -11.09 -6.23 -4.35
N ALA A 158 -9.82 -6.44 -3.99
CA ALA A 158 -8.78 -5.46 -4.29
C ALA A 158 -8.21 -5.60 -5.71
N SER A 159 -7.79 -4.49 -6.28
CA SER A 159 -6.93 -4.43 -7.46
C SER A 159 -5.47 -4.15 -7.09
N GLY A 160 -5.20 -3.84 -5.82
CA GLY A 160 -3.85 -3.72 -5.28
C GLY A 160 -3.78 -4.12 -3.81
N PHE A 161 -2.71 -4.79 -3.45
CA PHE A 161 -2.41 -5.20 -2.09
C PHE A 161 -1.04 -4.67 -1.70
N ILE A 162 -1.01 -3.72 -0.76
CA ILE A 162 0.23 -3.12 -0.25
C ILE A 162 0.64 -3.89 0.99
N THR A 163 1.87 -4.41 1.01
CA THR A 163 2.32 -5.26 2.11
C THR A 163 3.75 -4.96 2.55
N GLU A 164 4.05 -5.34 3.77
CA GLU A 164 5.35 -5.39 4.36
C GLU A 164 5.89 -6.82 4.29
N VAL A 165 6.92 -7.02 3.51
CA VAL A 165 7.67 -8.27 3.38
C VAL A 165 9.16 -7.94 3.26
N TRP A 166 10.02 -8.79 3.82
CA TRP A 166 11.45 -8.47 3.97
C TRP A 166 12.36 -9.28 3.06
N THR A 167 11.86 -10.38 2.53
CA THR A 167 12.64 -11.25 1.65
C THR A 167 11.87 -11.56 0.35
N ILE A 168 12.61 -11.85 -0.71
CA ILE A 168 12.04 -12.25 -1.99
C ILE A 168 11.20 -13.52 -1.85
N ASP A 169 11.64 -14.48 -1.06
CA ASP A 169 10.93 -15.75 -0.87
C ASP A 169 9.61 -15.55 -0.12
N GLU A 170 9.59 -14.73 0.92
CA GLU A 170 8.37 -14.33 1.62
C GLU A 170 7.40 -13.60 0.68
N ALA A 171 7.91 -12.65 -0.11
CA ALA A 171 7.11 -11.91 -1.08
C ALA A 171 6.49 -12.83 -2.15
N ARG A 172 7.26 -13.75 -2.71
CA ARG A 172 6.78 -14.74 -3.69
C ARG A 172 5.71 -15.67 -3.12
N ALA A 173 5.93 -16.17 -1.90
CA ALA A 173 4.94 -17.00 -1.21
C ALA A 173 3.62 -16.22 -0.97
N SER A 174 3.72 -14.99 -0.50
CA SER A 174 2.57 -14.12 -0.23
C SER A 174 1.84 -13.72 -1.52
N ARG A 175 2.57 -13.38 -2.59
CA ARG A 175 2.01 -13.07 -3.91
C ARG A 175 1.27 -14.29 -4.50
N THR A 176 1.86 -15.49 -4.36
CA THR A 176 1.21 -16.74 -4.81
C THR A 176 -0.09 -16.98 -4.05
N ALA A 177 -0.09 -16.79 -2.73
CA ALA A 177 -1.29 -16.94 -1.90
C ALA A 177 -2.38 -15.91 -2.25
N LEU A 178 -2.00 -14.65 -2.53
CA LEU A 178 -2.92 -13.61 -2.98
C LEU A 178 -3.58 -13.96 -4.32
N ARG A 179 -2.79 -14.40 -5.30
CA ARG A 179 -3.29 -14.80 -6.62
C ARG A 179 -4.26 -15.97 -6.52
N LYS A 180 -3.92 -16.97 -5.68
CA LYS A 180 -4.83 -18.07 -5.40
C LYS A 180 -6.14 -17.59 -4.75
N ALA A 181 -6.10 -16.66 -3.81
CA ALA A 181 -7.29 -16.10 -3.20
C ALA A 181 -8.19 -15.36 -4.23
N ALA A 182 -7.58 -14.71 -5.24
CA ALA A 182 -8.34 -14.10 -6.33
C ALA A 182 -9.02 -15.16 -7.23
N GLU A 183 -8.30 -16.22 -7.60
CA GLU A 183 -8.85 -17.36 -8.35
C GLU A 183 -10.00 -18.04 -7.59
N ASP A 184 -9.83 -18.28 -6.29
CA ASP A 184 -10.85 -18.90 -5.42
C ASP A 184 -12.11 -18.01 -5.31
N ALA A 185 -11.96 -16.69 -5.50
CA ALA A 185 -13.04 -15.71 -5.59
C ALA A 185 -13.61 -15.54 -7.01
N GLY A 186 -13.17 -16.33 -7.98
CA GLY A 186 -13.63 -16.28 -9.38
C GLY A 186 -13.09 -15.08 -10.17
N ARG A 187 -11.98 -14.47 -9.74
CA ARG A 187 -11.35 -13.32 -10.40
C ARG A 187 -10.08 -13.75 -11.14
N ASP A 188 -9.72 -12.96 -12.15
CA ASP A 188 -8.40 -13.09 -12.76
C ASP A 188 -7.32 -12.71 -11.72
N PRO A 189 -6.34 -13.61 -11.43
CA PRO A 189 -5.27 -13.33 -10.50
C PRO A 189 -4.36 -12.16 -10.95
N ASP A 190 -4.36 -11.80 -12.23
CA ASP A 190 -3.63 -10.65 -12.74
C ASP A 190 -4.31 -9.31 -12.47
N ASP A 191 -5.58 -9.31 -12.06
CA ASP A 191 -6.31 -8.11 -11.65
C ASP A 191 -5.96 -7.62 -10.24
N VAL A 192 -5.11 -8.37 -9.50
CA VAL A 192 -4.65 -7.98 -8.15
C VAL A 192 -3.13 -7.78 -8.17
N LYS A 193 -2.68 -6.54 -8.07
CA LYS A 193 -1.26 -6.18 -8.04
C LYS A 193 -0.68 -6.31 -6.63
N PHE A 194 0.44 -7.02 -6.52
CA PHE A 194 1.18 -7.19 -5.26
C PHE A 194 2.21 -6.07 -5.13
N ILE A 195 1.97 -5.14 -4.22
CA ILE A 195 2.77 -3.92 -4.05
C ILE A 195 3.60 -4.04 -2.78
N VAL A 196 4.92 -3.99 -2.92
CA VAL A 196 5.85 -4.08 -1.79
C VAL A 196 6.23 -2.70 -1.30
N GLY A 197 6.16 -2.50 0.03
CA GLY A 197 6.65 -1.27 0.64
C GLY A 197 8.17 -1.21 0.65
N ILE A 198 8.74 -0.06 0.32
CA ILE A 198 10.17 0.22 0.39
C ILE A 198 10.41 1.63 0.94
N MET A 199 11.35 1.78 1.83
CA MET A 199 11.83 3.09 2.30
C MET A 199 13.14 3.44 1.60
N THR A 200 13.29 4.70 1.17
CA THR A 200 14.43 5.12 0.38
C THR A 200 15.14 6.32 0.99
N THR A 201 16.48 6.29 0.95
CA THR A 201 17.35 7.44 1.24
C THR A 201 18.30 7.60 0.07
N VAL A 202 17.93 8.46 -0.89
CA VAL A 202 18.69 8.70 -2.11
C VAL A 202 19.78 9.73 -1.84
N THR A 203 21.04 9.35 -2.04
CA THR A 203 22.22 10.19 -1.77
C THR A 203 23.38 9.77 -2.68
N PRO A 204 24.38 10.63 -2.93
CA PRO A 204 25.49 10.29 -3.81
C PRO A 204 26.28 9.03 -3.39
N THR A 205 26.38 8.77 -2.09
CA THR A 205 27.06 7.60 -1.53
C THR A 205 26.27 6.95 -0.42
N VAL A 206 26.50 5.66 -0.17
CA VAL A 206 25.90 4.95 0.98
C VAL A 206 26.27 5.62 2.29
N ARG A 207 27.53 6.06 2.46
CA ARG A 207 27.98 6.72 3.70
C ARG A 207 27.18 7.99 3.99
N GLU A 208 27.02 8.87 3.00
CA GLU A 208 26.20 10.08 3.16
C GLU A 208 24.75 9.78 3.52
N GLY A 209 24.18 8.72 2.95
CA GLY A 209 22.84 8.27 3.27
C GLY A 209 22.70 7.76 4.71
N LEU A 210 23.69 6.99 5.18
CA LEU A 210 23.70 6.54 6.58
C LEU A 210 23.85 7.73 7.54
N ASP A 211 24.73 8.68 7.22
CA ASP A 211 24.92 9.90 8.03
C ASP A 211 23.63 10.73 8.10
N ARG A 212 22.94 10.89 6.97
CA ARG A 212 21.63 11.55 6.90
C ARG A 212 20.58 10.83 7.78
N ARG A 213 20.48 9.51 7.69
CA ARG A 213 19.53 8.71 8.50
C ARG A 213 19.85 8.80 10.00
N MET A 214 21.13 8.81 10.37
CA MET A 214 21.56 9.03 11.75
C MET A 214 21.15 10.42 12.25
N ALA A 215 21.36 11.46 11.44
CA ALA A 215 20.97 12.82 11.80
C ALA A 215 19.44 12.95 11.99
N LEU A 216 18.64 12.30 11.14
CA LEU A 216 17.17 12.28 11.26
C LEU A 216 16.68 11.47 12.46
N SER A 217 17.37 10.38 12.80
CA SER A 217 16.98 9.48 13.89
C SER A 217 17.35 10.03 15.29
N GLY A 218 18.35 10.90 15.39
CA GLY A 218 18.85 11.41 16.66
C GLY A 218 19.17 10.28 17.67
N ASP A 219 18.85 10.48 18.93
CA ASP A 219 19.12 9.52 20.03
C ASP A 219 18.30 8.21 19.91
N VAL A 220 17.27 8.16 19.03
CA VAL A 220 16.43 6.96 18.89
C VAL A 220 17.24 5.78 18.34
N ILE A 221 18.28 6.02 17.53
CA ILE A 221 19.11 4.97 16.96
C ILE A 221 19.83 4.15 18.05
N GLU A 222 20.32 4.81 19.10
CA GLU A 222 20.99 4.13 20.23
C GLU A 222 20.01 3.31 21.06
N ALA A 223 18.79 3.78 21.23
CA ALA A 223 17.73 3.06 21.94
C ALA A 223 17.33 1.74 21.24
N ARG A 224 17.65 1.59 19.96
CA ARG A 224 17.37 0.38 19.16
C ARG A 224 18.46 -0.71 19.27
N LEU A 225 19.61 -0.40 19.89
CA LEU A 225 20.74 -1.33 20.01
C LEU A 225 20.38 -2.66 20.74
N PRO A 226 19.58 -2.68 21.82
CA PRO A 226 19.17 -3.93 22.46
C PRO A 226 18.35 -4.83 21.50
N HIS A 227 17.52 -4.23 20.64
CA HIS A 227 16.76 -4.97 19.65
C HIS A 227 17.69 -5.61 18.60
N LEU A 228 18.65 -4.85 18.05
CA LEU A 228 19.65 -5.39 17.14
C LEU A 228 20.43 -6.54 17.77
N SER A 229 20.90 -6.37 19.03
CA SER A 229 21.63 -7.41 19.77
C SER A 229 20.82 -8.70 19.89
N ALA A 230 19.53 -8.61 20.24
CA ALA A 230 18.64 -9.76 20.34
C ALA A 230 18.39 -10.41 18.96
N MET A 231 18.26 -9.60 17.92
CA MET A 231 17.95 -10.02 16.56
C MET A 231 19.07 -10.84 15.92
N ILE A 232 20.33 -10.50 16.18
CA ILE A 232 21.50 -11.21 15.65
C ILE A 232 22.16 -12.18 16.65
N GLY A 233 21.62 -12.28 17.87
CA GLY A 233 22.12 -13.19 18.91
C GLY A 233 23.50 -12.80 19.49
N VAL A 234 23.91 -11.51 19.35
CA VAL A 234 25.21 -11.02 19.81
C VAL A 234 25.00 -9.85 20.78
N SER A 235 25.58 -9.94 21.97
CA SER A 235 25.57 -8.83 22.91
C SER A 235 26.48 -7.70 22.44
N ILE A 236 25.94 -6.49 22.26
CA ILE A 236 26.66 -5.29 21.84
C ILE A 236 26.58 -4.27 22.98
N SER A 237 27.75 -3.82 23.45
CA SER A 237 27.82 -2.73 24.44
C SER A 237 27.47 -1.40 23.79
N PRO A 238 26.72 -0.50 24.43
CA PRO A 238 26.50 0.87 23.92
C PRO A 238 27.80 1.64 23.67
N ARG A 239 28.90 1.28 24.35
CA ARG A 239 30.22 1.90 24.13
C ARG A 239 30.85 1.50 22.80
N ASP A 240 30.44 0.36 22.24
CA ASP A 240 30.98 -0.23 21.02
C ASP A 240 30.07 0.01 19.82
N ILE A 241 29.06 0.86 19.95
CA ILE A 241 28.06 1.09 18.91
C ILE A 241 28.67 1.60 17.58
N ASP A 242 29.80 2.30 17.67
CA ASP A 242 30.54 2.85 16.51
C ASP A 242 31.70 1.96 16.07
N VAL A 243 31.87 0.78 16.65
CA VAL A 243 32.97 -0.15 16.32
C VAL A 243 32.38 -1.37 15.61
N PRO A 244 32.86 -1.74 14.42
CA PRO A 244 32.43 -2.97 13.73
C PRO A 244 32.54 -4.21 14.62
N LEU A 245 31.63 -5.16 14.43
CA LEU A 245 31.67 -6.43 15.15
C LEU A 245 33.00 -7.18 14.90
N THR A 246 33.55 -7.73 15.95
CA THR A 246 34.76 -8.55 15.87
C THR A 246 34.51 -9.87 15.10
N ALA A 247 35.59 -10.49 14.60
CA ALA A 247 35.47 -11.78 13.92
C ALA A 247 34.83 -12.86 14.83
N GLU A 248 35.06 -12.82 16.15
CA GLU A 248 34.47 -13.72 17.14
C GLU A 248 32.95 -13.45 17.26
N GLN A 249 32.54 -12.16 17.35
CA GLN A 249 31.13 -11.78 17.38
C GLN A 249 30.40 -12.16 16.09
N LEU A 250 31.03 -11.95 14.92
CA LEU A 250 30.45 -12.34 13.63
C LEU A 250 30.32 -13.86 13.47
N ALA A 251 31.27 -14.63 14.04
CA ALA A 251 31.19 -16.10 14.06
C ALA A 251 30.08 -16.61 15.00
N ALA A 252 29.81 -15.90 16.09
CA ALA A 252 28.74 -16.23 17.05
C ALA A 252 27.36 -15.74 16.57
N ALA A 253 27.31 -14.77 15.64
CA ALA A 253 26.05 -14.21 15.15
C ALA A 253 25.21 -15.27 14.44
N HIS A 254 23.93 -15.35 14.84
CA HIS A 254 22.94 -16.22 14.23
C HIS A 254 21.59 -15.51 14.10
N PRO A 255 20.86 -15.75 13.02
CA PRO A 255 19.60 -15.07 12.80
C PRO A 255 18.53 -15.58 13.76
N SER A 256 17.66 -14.67 14.20
CA SER A 256 16.44 -15.01 14.93
C SER A 256 15.46 -15.71 13.99
N PRO A 257 14.96 -16.92 14.31
CA PRO A 257 13.98 -17.61 13.46
C PRO A 257 12.64 -16.88 13.32
N GLN A 258 12.37 -15.93 14.21
CA GLN A 258 11.11 -15.18 14.26
C GLN A 258 11.19 -13.84 13.55
N ASP A 259 12.38 -13.40 13.12
CA ASP A 259 12.57 -12.11 12.47
C ASP A 259 13.44 -12.25 11.20
N PRO A 260 12.83 -12.27 10.00
CA PRO A 260 13.56 -12.43 8.74
C PRO A 260 14.59 -11.32 8.48
N ARG A 261 14.46 -10.16 9.13
CA ARG A 261 15.40 -9.04 9.03
C ARG A 261 16.77 -9.34 9.64
N SER A 262 16.84 -10.33 10.53
CA SER A 262 18.08 -10.71 11.21
C SER A 262 19.17 -11.21 10.25
N GLU A 263 18.80 -11.92 9.18
CA GLU A 263 19.75 -12.31 8.14
C GLU A 263 20.33 -11.10 7.40
N ILE A 264 19.48 -10.10 7.13
CA ILE A 264 19.90 -8.84 6.50
C ILE A 264 20.87 -8.09 7.43
N ALA A 265 20.55 -8.00 8.71
CA ALA A 265 21.42 -7.34 9.70
C ALA A 265 22.80 -8.02 9.81
N ILE A 266 22.86 -9.35 9.82
CA ILE A 266 24.10 -10.12 9.85
C ILE A 266 24.89 -9.91 8.54
N LYS A 267 24.20 -9.88 7.39
CA LYS A 267 24.85 -9.59 6.11
C LYS A 267 25.52 -8.23 6.12
N VAL A 268 24.80 -7.19 6.54
CA VAL A 268 25.32 -5.81 6.66
C VAL A 268 26.50 -5.76 7.66
N ALA A 269 26.40 -6.46 8.80
CA ALA A 269 27.50 -6.57 9.75
C ALA A 269 28.76 -7.18 9.15
N ARG A 270 28.64 -8.19 8.29
CA ARG A 270 29.76 -8.86 7.59
C ARG A 270 30.43 -7.97 6.54
N GLU A 271 29.77 -6.92 6.08
CA GLU A 271 30.35 -5.90 5.20
C GLU A 271 31.27 -4.94 5.96
N GLY A 272 31.36 -5.05 7.29
CA GLY A 272 32.25 -4.25 8.13
C GLY A 272 31.61 -2.97 8.68
N TRP A 273 30.30 -2.83 8.59
CA TRP A 273 29.57 -1.71 9.17
C TRP A 273 29.47 -1.80 10.70
N SER A 274 29.54 -0.65 11.38
CA SER A 274 29.34 -0.59 12.84
C SER A 274 27.86 -0.87 13.22
N PRO A 275 27.55 -1.24 14.47
CA PRO A 275 26.16 -1.40 14.93
C PRO A 275 25.29 -0.17 14.68
N ARG A 276 25.83 1.05 14.82
CA ARG A 276 25.12 2.29 14.47
C ARG A 276 24.80 2.33 12.96
N ASP A 277 25.75 1.98 12.13
CA ASP A 277 25.56 1.93 10.68
C ASP A 277 24.54 0.85 10.29
N ILE A 278 24.60 -0.34 10.91
CA ILE A 278 23.64 -1.43 10.69
C ILE A 278 22.21 -0.95 11.00
N LEU A 279 22.02 -0.24 12.12
CA LEU A 279 20.74 0.37 12.46
C LEU A 279 20.35 1.45 11.46
N ALA A 280 21.29 2.27 10.99
CA ALA A 280 21.04 3.29 9.97
C ALA A 280 20.71 2.69 8.60
N HIS A 281 21.13 1.45 8.28
CA HIS A 281 20.63 0.70 7.12
C HIS A 281 19.14 0.33 7.22
N GLY A 282 18.50 0.59 8.37
CA GLY A 282 17.06 0.42 8.52
C GLY A 282 16.62 -1.03 8.70
N VAL A 283 17.51 -1.91 9.14
CA VAL A 283 17.21 -3.36 9.32
C VAL A 283 16.10 -3.66 10.32
N ILE A 284 15.67 -2.68 11.10
CA ILE A 284 14.55 -2.79 12.06
C ILE A 284 13.42 -1.79 11.77
N ASP A 285 13.44 -1.12 10.63
CA ASP A 285 12.39 -0.19 10.23
C ASP A 285 11.14 -0.95 9.77
N TYR A 286 10.11 -0.21 9.41
CA TYR A 286 8.79 -0.78 9.09
C TYR A 286 8.77 -1.52 7.73
N HIS A 287 9.55 -1.05 6.76
CA HIS A 287 9.73 -1.68 5.44
C HIS A 287 11.21 -1.89 5.13
N PRO A 288 11.56 -2.73 4.16
CA PRO A 288 12.90 -2.77 3.60
C PRO A 288 13.41 -1.38 3.24
N VAL A 289 14.65 -1.10 3.58
CA VAL A 289 15.29 0.20 3.36
C VAL A 289 16.41 0.05 2.34
N THR A 290 16.48 0.99 1.41
CA THR A 290 17.63 1.16 0.51
C THR A 290 18.27 2.51 0.74
N VAL A 291 19.61 2.56 0.75
CA VAL A 291 20.39 3.76 1.06
C VAL A 291 21.52 3.91 0.05
N GLY A 292 21.67 5.07 -0.52
CA GLY A 292 22.77 5.40 -1.42
C GLY A 292 22.35 5.96 -2.79
N PRO A 293 23.18 5.84 -3.84
CA PRO A 293 22.89 6.41 -5.16
C PRO A 293 21.70 5.75 -5.85
N GLY A 294 21.09 6.46 -6.79
CA GLY A 294 19.88 6.05 -7.51
C GLY A 294 19.96 4.62 -8.08
N SER A 295 21.15 4.16 -8.47
CA SER A 295 21.36 2.78 -8.95
C SER A 295 21.07 1.71 -7.91
N VAL A 296 21.38 1.94 -6.63
CA VAL A 296 21.11 0.98 -5.54
C VAL A 296 19.61 0.72 -5.41
N HIS A 297 18.81 1.77 -5.48
CA HIS A 297 17.35 1.67 -5.43
C HIS A 297 16.79 0.97 -6.66
N ALA A 298 17.26 1.35 -7.84
CA ALA A 298 16.84 0.74 -9.10
C ALA A 298 17.23 -0.75 -9.18
N ASP A 299 18.42 -1.14 -8.72
CA ASP A 299 18.88 -2.53 -8.66
C ASP A 299 18.01 -3.37 -7.72
N HIS A 300 17.65 -2.82 -6.56
CA HIS A 300 16.75 -3.49 -5.62
C HIS A 300 15.37 -3.73 -6.25
N MET A 301 14.77 -2.69 -6.83
CA MET A 301 13.45 -2.80 -7.48
C MET A 301 13.48 -3.79 -8.64
N GLN A 302 14.50 -3.75 -9.49
CA GLN A 302 14.67 -4.68 -10.61
C GLN A 302 14.78 -6.12 -10.11
N THR A 303 15.63 -6.37 -9.11
CA THR A 303 15.84 -7.70 -8.54
C THR A 303 14.52 -8.30 -8.02
N TRP A 304 13.72 -7.53 -7.32
CA TRP A 304 12.44 -7.99 -6.77
C TRP A 304 11.40 -8.21 -7.87
N PHE A 305 11.33 -7.32 -8.85
CA PHE A 305 10.42 -7.44 -9.99
C PHE A 305 10.74 -8.68 -10.84
N GLU A 306 12.00 -8.86 -11.24
CA GLU A 306 12.45 -9.99 -12.05
C GLU A 306 12.32 -11.33 -11.32
N ALA A 307 12.45 -11.34 -9.99
CA ALA A 307 12.19 -12.50 -9.17
C ALA A 307 10.69 -12.86 -9.06
N GLY A 308 9.78 -12.04 -9.60
CA GLY A 308 8.34 -12.23 -9.43
C GLY A 308 7.86 -12.00 -8.00
N ALA A 309 8.60 -11.19 -7.23
CA ALA A 309 8.30 -10.87 -5.83
C ALA A 309 7.44 -9.62 -5.67
N ALA A 310 7.34 -8.77 -6.70
CA ALA A 310 6.53 -7.55 -6.69
C ALA A 310 5.97 -7.26 -8.08
N ASP A 311 4.76 -6.70 -8.15
CA ASP A 311 4.18 -6.10 -9.37
C ASP A 311 4.41 -4.59 -9.39
N GLY A 312 4.75 -4.00 -8.24
CA GLY A 312 5.05 -2.59 -8.05
C GLY A 312 5.53 -2.30 -6.63
N PHE A 313 5.87 -1.03 -6.38
CA PHE A 313 6.41 -0.60 -5.10
C PHE A 313 5.62 0.58 -4.54
N TRP A 314 5.38 0.56 -3.24
CA TRP A 314 4.98 1.71 -2.46
C TRP A 314 6.24 2.31 -1.83
N MET A 315 6.68 3.42 -2.37
CA MET A 315 7.92 4.10 -1.96
C MET A 315 7.62 5.16 -0.90
N SER A 316 8.36 5.11 0.21
CA SER A 316 8.37 6.14 1.24
C SER A 316 9.77 6.72 1.36
N PRO A 317 10.00 8.01 1.04
CA PRO A 317 11.28 8.64 1.24
C PRO A 317 11.51 8.88 2.74
N ASP A 318 12.78 9.04 3.12
CA ASP A 318 13.15 9.40 4.49
C ASP A 318 12.64 10.80 4.88
N VAL A 319 12.63 11.74 3.94
CA VAL A 319 12.04 13.09 4.06
C VAL A 319 11.27 13.40 2.79
N TYR A 320 10.03 13.89 2.92
CA TYR A 320 9.21 14.20 1.75
C TYR A 320 9.68 15.43 0.99
N GLU A 321 10.26 16.42 1.68
CA GLU A 321 10.63 17.73 1.13
C GLU A 321 11.63 17.64 -0.02
N ASP A 322 12.64 16.77 0.09
CA ASP A 322 13.69 16.58 -0.91
C ASP A 322 13.83 15.13 -1.41
N GLY A 323 13.36 14.15 -0.64
CA GLY A 323 13.52 12.74 -0.96
C GLY A 323 12.65 12.28 -2.13
N VAL A 324 11.48 12.90 -2.34
CA VAL A 324 10.65 12.62 -3.53
C VAL A 324 11.35 13.11 -4.78
N ASP A 325 11.87 14.34 -4.77
CA ASP A 325 12.58 14.91 -5.92
C ASP A 325 13.83 14.10 -6.24
N ALA A 326 14.64 13.75 -5.23
CA ALA A 326 15.80 12.90 -5.41
C ALA A 326 15.45 11.53 -6.03
N PHE A 327 14.36 10.91 -5.60
CA PHE A 327 13.90 9.65 -6.19
C PHE A 327 13.47 9.83 -7.65
N VAL A 328 12.72 10.88 -7.95
CA VAL A 328 12.26 11.18 -9.31
C VAL A 328 13.42 11.50 -10.25
N ASP A 329 14.40 12.26 -9.77
CA ASP A 329 15.51 12.74 -10.59
C ASP A 329 16.62 11.69 -10.77
N GLU A 330 16.84 10.82 -9.79
CA GLU A 330 17.98 9.89 -9.81
C GLU A 330 17.58 8.42 -10.03
N VAL A 331 16.40 7.97 -9.55
CA VAL A 331 16.00 6.55 -9.64
C VAL A 331 15.10 6.31 -10.86
N VAL A 332 14.10 7.16 -11.07
CA VAL A 332 13.12 6.99 -12.16
C VAL A 332 13.78 6.96 -13.54
N PRO A 333 14.78 7.81 -13.87
CA PRO A 333 15.46 7.73 -15.17
C PRO A 333 16.14 6.38 -15.41
N ILE A 334 16.78 5.81 -14.39
CA ILE A 334 17.44 4.50 -14.47
C ILE A 334 16.39 3.40 -14.74
N LEU A 335 15.27 3.42 -14.02
CA LEU A 335 14.18 2.45 -14.23
C LEU A 335 13.57 2.57 -15.63
N ARG A 336 13.44 3.79 -16.15
CA ARG A 336 12.96 4.06 -17.52
C ARG A 336 13.94 3.56 -18.58
N GLU A 337 15.23 3.78 -18.40
CA GLU A 337 16.28 3.29 -19.29
C GLU A 337 16.29 1.75 -19.35
N ARG A 338 16.09 1.10 -18.22
CA ARG A 338 15.97 -0.37 -18.10
C ARG A 338 14.62 -0.93 -18.59
N GLY A 339 13.67 -0.09 -18.97
CA GLY A 339 12.33 -0.51 -19.41
C GLY A 339 11.44 -1.04 -18.27
N LEU A 340 11.79 -0.76 -17.02
CA LEU A 340 11.06 -1.21 -15.82
C LEU A 340 10.00 -0.20 -15.33
N TYR A 341 10.06 1.02 -15.83
CA TYR A 341 9.08 2.06 -15.55
C TYR A 341 8.62 2.70 -16.87
N PRO A 342 7.31 2.90 -17.05
CA PRO A 342 6.80 3.47 -18.30
C PRO A 342 7.32 4.90 -18.52
N LYS A 343 7.56 5.24 -19.80
CA LYS A 343 8.00 6.60 -20.16
C LYS A 343 6.88 7.61 -20.00
N ASP A 344 5.64 7.15 -20.21
CA ASP A 344 4.42 7.95 -20.12
C ASP A 344 3.29 7.09 -19.56
N TYR A 345 2.18 7.70 -19.18
CA TYR A 345 0.98 7.00 -18.76
C TYR A 345 0.37 6.23 -19.92
N VAL A 346 -0.13 5.02 -19.65
CA VAL A 346 -0.75 4.16 -20.68
C VAL A 346 -2.23 4.47 -20.89
N GLY A 347 -2.85 5.16 -19.93
CA GLY A 347 -4.26 5.54 -19.95
C GLY A 347 -4.54 6.80 -19.12
N SER A 348 -5.79 7.21 -19.10
CA SER A 348 -6.27 8.40 -18.39
C SER A 348 -6.83 8.08 -17.01
N THR A 349 -7.17 6.83 -16.73
CA THR A 349 -7.75 6.40 -15.46
C THR A 349 -6.75 5.60 -14.62
N LEU A 350 -7.03 5.45 -13.34
CA LEU A 350 -6.20 4.64 -12.46
C LEU A 350 -6.28 3.15 -12.84
N ARG A 351 -7.45 2.66 -13.27
CA ARG A 351 -7.62 1.27 -13.71
C ARG A 351 -6.78 0.97 -14.95
N GLU A 352 -6.83 1.83 -15.96
CA GLU A 352 -6.01 1.69 -17.17
C GLU A 352 -4.52 1.64 -16.84
N ASN A 353 -4.04 2.55 -15.99
CA ASN A 353 -2.63 2.61 -15.59
C ASN A 353 -2.17 1.43 -14.71
N LEU A 354 -3.09 0.80 -13.99
CA LEU A 354 -2.83 -0.45 -13.25
C LEU A 354 -2.97 -1.70 -14.13
N GLY A 355 -3.49 -1.57 -15.35
CA GLY A 355 -3.78 -2.70 -16.24
C GLY A 355 -4.84 -3.63 -15.62
N VAL A 356 -5.91 -3.05 -15.05
CA VAL A 356 -7.06 -3.78 -14.51
C VAL A 356 -8.33 -3.31 -15.22
N PRO A 357 -9.35 -4.17 -15.38
CA PRO A 357 -10.54 -3.82 -16.14
C PRO A 357 -11.35 -2.71 -15.49
N ASP A 358 -12.03 -1.90 -16.32
CA ASP A 358 -13.09 -1.00 -15.87
C ASP A 358 -14.20 -1.78 -15.17
N GLN A 359 -14.81 -1.16 -14.15
CA GLN A 359 -15.86 -1.81 -13.37
C GLN A 359 -17.11 -0.94 -13.31
N TYR A 360 -18.19 -1.43 -13.92
CA TYR A 360 -19.49 -0.76 -13.95
C TYR A 360 -20.59 -1.70 -13.43
N GLY A 361 -21.65 -1.12 -12.89
CA GLY A 361 -22.79 -1.88 -12.42
C GLY A 361 -22.51 -2.74 -11.18
N LEU A 362 -23.51 -3.55 -10.84
CA LEU A 362 -23.37 -4.59 -9.82
C LEU A 362 -22.75 -5.81 -10.50
N GLY A 363 -21.58 -6.21 -10.08
CA GLY A 363 -20.92 -7.41 -10.60
C GLY A 363 -21.57 -8.71 -10.09
N ASP A 364 -21.22 -9.83 -10.74
CA ASP A 364 -21.71 -11.18 -10.38
C ASP A 364 -21.30 -11.63 -8.96
N TRP A 365 -20.38 -10.91 -8.35
CA TRP A 365 -19.92 -11.15 -6.97
C TRP A 365 -20.95 -10.84 -5.87
N LEU A 366 -22.13 -10.28 -6.25
CA LEU A 366 -23.29 -10.09 -5.36
C LEU A 366 -24.29 -11.25 -5.41
N SER A 367 -24.10 -12.19 -6.32
CA SER A 367 -24.95 -13.36 -6.48
C SER A 367 -24.65 -14.48 -5.48
#